data_98675a2e63dbc15834bf332e6c31fec3
#
_entry.id   98675a2e63dbc15834bf332e6c31fec3
#
_cell.length_a   1.000
_cell.length_b   1.000
_cell.length_c   1.000
_cell.angle_alpha   90.00
_cell.angle_beta   90.00
_cell.angle_gamma   90.00
#
_symmetry.space_group_name_H-M   'P 1'
#
loop_
_entity.id
_entity.type
_entity.pdbx_description
1 polymer ?
#
loop_
_entity_poly.entity_id
_entity_poly.type
_entity_poly.pdbx_seq_one_letter_code
_entity_poly.pdbx_strand_id
1 'polypeptide(L)'
;MTQALRKLVTFDEFIAWYPENPQRRYELYDGVIVEMPPPTGDHEEIVGFLTLEISAEIKRLKLPYFTPKTAFIKPLAGESAYSPDVLILNRPNLINEPLWKKESTVSQAASIALVVEVVSTNWRDDYLKKAADYETVGILEYWIIDYAALGGRRFIGNPKQPTISIYSLVEGEYQIRQFRGGDTSGERIQSPTFPELNLTAEQIFQAGDLSR
;
A
#
# COMPACT_ATOMS: atom_id res chain seq x y z
N MET A 1 -27.80 11.67 -26.86
CA MET A 1 -27.22 12.00 -25.54
C MET A 1 -25.75 12.31 -25.74
N THR A 2 -25.34 13.54 -25.55
CA THR A 2 -23.94 13.95 -25.65
C THR A 2 -23.24 13.53 -24.36
N GLN A 3 -22.38 12.51 -24.44
CA GLN A 3 -21.58 12.09 -23.30
C GLN A 3 -20.44 13.11 -23.15
N ALA A 4 -20.40 13.85 -22.04
CA ALA A 4 -19.27 14.72 -21.74
C ALA A 4 -18.04 13.83 -21.53
N LEU A 5 -17.03 13.97 -22.38
CA LEU A 5 -15.73 13.35 -22.19
C LEU A 5 -15.12 13.95 -20.89
N ARG A 6 -14.85 13.13 -19.88
CA ARG A 6 -14.08 13.58 -18.71
C ARG A 6 -12.70 14.01 -19.22
N LYS A 7 -12.30 15.24 -18.91
CA LYS A 7 -10.92 15.69 -19.17
C LYS A 7 -10.01 14.85 -18.25
N LEU A 8 -9.12 14.08 -18.85
CA LEU A 8 -8.08 13.39 -18.11
C LEU A 8 -7.03 14.40 -17.63
N VAL A 9 -6.49 14.19 -16.45
CA VAL A 9 -5.53 15.05 -15.77
C VAL A 9 -4.16 14.38 -15.83
N THR A 10 -3.11 15.12 -16.16
CA THR A 10 -1.74 14.63 -16.07
C THR A 10 -1.28 14.57 -14.61
N PHE A 11 -0.21 13.81 -14.35
CA PHE A 11 0.41 13.79 -13.03
C PHE A 11 0.82 15.20 -12.57
N ASP A 12 1.42 16.00 -13.45
CA ASP A 12 1.86 17.37 -13.11
C ASP A 12 0.68 18.29 -12.77
N GLU A 13 -0.44 18.18 -13.53
CA GLU A 13 -1.68 18.91 -13.25
C GLU A 13 -2.27 18.44 -11.89
N PHE A 14 -2.22 17.15 -11.58
CA PHE A 14 -2.68 16.60 -10.30
C PHE A 14 -1.86 17.15 -9.12
N ILE A 15 -0.53 17.11 -9.20
CA ILE A 15 0.34 17.60 -8.13
C ILE A 15 0.18 19.11 -7.92
N ALA A 16 0.06 19.88 -9.01
CA ALA A 16 -0.17 21.32 -8.92
C ALA A 16 -1.52 21.67 -8.26
N TRP A 17 -2.53 20.85 -8.49
CA TRP A 17 -3.86 21.00 -7.92
C TRP A 17 -3.95 20.52 -6.46
N TYR A 18 -3.23 19.44 -6.09
CA TYR A 18 -3.36 18.74 -4.81
C TYR A 18 -3.22 19.64 -3.57
N PRO A 19 -2.27 20.60 -3.48
CA PRO A 19 -2.11 21.47 -2.32
C PRO A 19 -3.31 22.40 -2.05
N GLU A 20 -4.17 22.62 -3.03
CA GLU A 20 -5.35 23.47 -2.88
C GLU A 20 -6.47 22.78 -2.06
N ASN A 21 -6.36 21.46 -1.81
CA ASN A 21 -7.39 20.65 -1.12
C ASN A 21 -6.81 19.86 0.08
N PRO A 22 -6.17 20.51 1.06
CA PRO A 22 -5.40 19.82 2.10
C PRO A 22 -6.24 19.03 3.10
N GLN A 23 -7.56 19.21 3.11
CA GLN A 23 -8.47 18.55 4.07
C GLN A 23 -8.94 17.16 3.60
N ARG A 24 -8.58 16.74 2.38
CA ARG A 24 -9.01 15.48 1.78
C ARG A 24 -7.83 14.77 1.14
N ARG A 25 -7.89 13.44 1.13
CA ARG A 25 -6.91 12.60 0.40
C ARG A 25 -7.43 12.35 -1.00
N TYR A 26 -6.55 12.43 -1.98
CA TYR A 26 -6.85 12.10 -3.37
C TYR A 26 -5.75 11.25 -3.96
N GLU A 27 -6.12 10.38 -4.88
CA GLU A 27 -5.24 9.61 -5.72
C GLU A 27 -5.55 9.89 -7.19
N LEU A 28 -4.61 9.60 -8.07
CA LEU A 28 -4.77 9.71 -9.52
C LEU A 28 -4.79 8.31 -10.12
N TYR A 29 -5.84 7.97 -10.84
CA TYR A 29 -6.03 6.69 -11.52
C TYR A 29 -6.22 6.92 -13.01
N ASP A 30 -5.21 6.63 -13.83
CA ASP A 30 -5.25 6.78 -15.30
C ASP A 30 -5.83 8.15 -15.74
N GLY A 31 -5.35 9.22 -15.09
CA GLY A 31 -5.78 10.60 -15.37
C GLY A 31 -7.12 11.00 -14.70
N VAL A 32 -7.69 10.17 -13.85
CA VAL A 32 -8.90 10.50 -13.08
C VAL A 32 -8.55 10.75 -11.62
N ILE A 33 -8.85 11.96 -11.12
CA ILE A 33 -8.70 12.27 -9.70
C ILE A 33 -9.82 11.57 -8.93
N VAL A 34 -9.43 10.75 -7.94
CA VAL A 34 -10.34 10.01 -7.07
C VAL A 34 -10.17 10.52 -5.65
N GLU A 35 -11.28 10.97 -5.05
CA GLU A 35 -11.30 11.31 -3.63
C GLU A 35 -11.33 10.04 -2.80
N MET A 36 -10.40 9.90 -1.88
CA MET A 36 -10.33 8.78 -0.95
C MET A 36 -11.28 9.04 0.22
N PRO A 37 -12.14 8.08 0.57
CA PRO A 37 -12.99 8.23 1.75
C PRO A 37 -12.14 8.36 3.01
N PRO A 38 -12.63 9.06 4.05
CA PRO A 38 -11.96 9.09 5.33
C PRO A 38 -11.83 7.66 5.87
N PRO A 39 -10.66 7.28 6.42
CA PRO A 39 -10.48 5.97 7.01
C PRO A 39 -11.35 5.79 8.27
N THR A 40 -11.66 4.54 8.61
CA THR A 40 -12.28 4.19 9.90
C THR A 40 -11.23 4.16 11.02
N GLY A 41 -11.67 4.18 12.28
CA GLY A 41 -10.75 4.01 13.42
C GLY A 41 -9.96 2.71 13.36
N ASP A 42 -10.64 1.58 13.09
CA ASP A 42 -10.02 0.25 12.97
C ASP A 42 -8.93 0.22 11.87
N HIS A 43 -9.20 0.89 10.73
CA HIS A 43 -8.22 1.03 9.66
C HIS A 43 -6.97 1.77 10.15
N GLU A 44 -7.15 2.93 10.80
CA GLU A 44 -6.04 3.74 11.31
C GLU A 44 -5.24 3.02 12.41
N GLU A 45 -5.88 2.20 13.23
CA GLU A 45 -5.19 1.40 14.24
C GLU A 45 -4.29 0.34 13.62
N ILE A 46 -4.75 -0.34 12.57
CA ILE A 46 -3.93 -1.29 11.82
C ILE A 46 -2.75 -0.59 11.14
N VAL A 47 -2.99 0.56 10.48
CA VAL A 47 -1.93 1.36 9.84
C VAL A 47 -0.91 1.82 10.87
N GLY A 48 -1.36 2.33 12.02
CA GLY A 48 -0.51 2.76 13.13
C GLY A 48 0.32 1.62 13.71
N PHE A 49 -0.32 0.48 13.98
CA PHE A 49 0.33 -0.73 14.49
C PHE A 49 1.42 -1.23 13.53
N LEU A 50 1.10 -1.42 12.26
CA LEU A 50 2.07 -1.86 11.25
C LEU A 50 3.23 -0.89 11.08
N THR A 51 2.94 0.41 11.06
CA THR A 51 3.98 1.44 10.98
C THR A 51 4.94 1.36 12.16
N LEU A 52 4.43 1.14 13.37
CA LEU A 52 5.25 1.00 14.58
C LEU A 52 6.12 -0.25 14.54
N GLU A 53 5.54 -1.43 14.25
CA GLU A 53 6.25 -2.70 14.23
C GLU A 53 7.36 -2.72 13.16
N ILE A 54 7.04 -2.27 11.95
CA ILE A 54 8.02 -2.21 10.85
C ILE A 54 9.11 -1.18 11.15
N SER A 55 8.77 -0.02 11.73
CA SER A 55 9.76 0.99 12.12
C SER A 55 10.67 0.51 13.24
N ALA A 56 10.15 -0.26 14.20
CA ALA A 56 10.94 -0.90 15.25
C ALA A 56 11.95 -1.90 14.66
N GLU A 57 11.53 -2.69 13.66
CA GLU A 57 12.39 -3.65 12.98
C GLU A 57 13.49 -2.95 12.15
N ILE A 58 13.13 -1.90 11.40
CA ILE A 58 14.10 -1.05 10.68
C ILE A 58 15.17 -0.52 11.63
N LYS A 59 14.76 -0.03 12.80
CA LYS A 59 15.67 0.49 13.82
C LYS A 59 16.53 -0.63 14.45
N ARG A 60 15.94 -1.78 14.76
CA ARG A 60 16.63 -2.94 15.34
C ARG A 60 17.75 -3.44 14.42
N LEU A 61 17.45 -3.57 13.12
CA LEU A 61 18.38 -4.04 12.10
C LEU A 61 19.29 -2.93 11.55
N LYS A 62 19.10 -1.68 11.96
CA LYS A 62 19.84 -0.49 11.46
C LYS A 62 19.77 -0.36 9.94
N LEU A 63 18.60 -0.68 9.36
CA LEU A 63 18.39 -0.57 7.92
C LEU A 63 18.31 0.90 7.49
N PRO A 64 18.76 1.23 6.28
CA PRO A 64 18.71 2.60 5.76
C PRO A 64 17.32 2.97 5.23
N TYR A 65 16.28 2.45 5.84
CA TYR A 65 14.90 2.66 5.45
C TYR A 65 14.21 3.70 6.35
N PHE A 66 13.10 4.23 5.89
CA PHE A 66 12.23 5.08 6.70
C PHE A 66 10.80 5.09 6.16
N THR A 67 9.86 5.50 7.01
CA THR A 67 8.45 5.66 6.67
C THR A 67 8.14 7.13 6.50
N PRO A 68 7.80 7.63 5.29
CA PRO A 68 7.32 8.99 5.12
C PRO A 68 5.90 9.11 5.70
N LYS A 69 5.54 10.32 6.16
CA LYS A 69 4.16 10.57 6.60
C LYS A 69 3.17 10.52 5.43
N THR A 70 3.58 11.09 4.30
CA THR A 70 2.79 11.15 3.08
C THR A 70 3.75 11.16 1.90
N ALA A 71 3.55 10.27 0.95
CA ALA A 71 4.29 10.25 -0.31
C ALA A 71 3.46 9.55 -1.37
N PHE A 72 3.74 9.87 -2.63
CA PHE A 72 3.12 9.19 -3.76
C PHE A 72 4.07 8.17 -4.40
N ILE A 73 3.49 7.08 -4.89
CA ILE A 73 4.10 6.21 -5.88
C ILE A 73 3.51 6.60 -7.23
N LYS A 74 4.39 6.98 -8.17
CA LYS A 74 4.02 7.26 -9.56
C LYS A 74 4.46 6.09 -10.44
N PRO A 75 3.53 5.23 -10.91
CA PRO A 75 3.85 4.21 -11.89
C PRO A 75 4.48 4.80 -13.16
N LEU A 76 5.33 4.03 -13.84
CA LEU A 76 6.05 4.49 -15.03
C LEU A 76 5.12 4.65 -16.24
N ALA A 77 4.07 3.84 -16.31
CA ALA A 77 3.08 3.89 -17.38
C ALA A 77 1.80 4.59 -16.91
N GLY A 78 1.23 5.41 -17.78
CA GLY A 78 -0.03 6.11 -17.49
C GLY A 78 0.12 7.32 -16.56
N GLU A 79 -1.01 7.94 -16.29
CA GLU A 79 -1.15 9.09 -15.41
C GLU A 79 -1.79 8.62 -14.11
N SER A 80 -1.00 7.99 -13.23
CA SER A 80 -1.45 7.51 -11.92
C SER A 80 -0.52 7.98 -10.80
N ALA A 81 -1.08 8.16 -9.61
CA ALA A 81 -0.33 8.46 -8.38
C ALA A 81 -1.09 7.88 -7.19
N TYR A 82 -0.45 6.97 -6.45
CA TYR A 82 -1.01 6.29 -5.29
C TYR A 82 -0.35 6.74 -4.00
N SER A 83 -1.14 6.92 -2.96
CA SER A 83 -0.67 7.27 -1.61
C SER A 83 -0.93 6.08 -0.67
N PRO A 84 0.00 5.12 -0.56
CA PRO A 84 -0.19 3.92 0.26
C PRO A 84 -0.41 4.23 1.73
N ASP A 85 -1.11 3.33 2.43
CA ASP A 85 -1.35 3.45 3.86
C ASP A 85 -0.05 3.31 4.66
N VAL A 86 0.85 2.37 4.27
CA VAL A 86 2.23 2.31 4.79
C VAL A 86 3.20 2.18 3.61
N LEU A 87 4.17 3.07 3.57
CA LEU A 87 5.24 3.07 2.57
C LEU A 87 6.60 3.06 3.26
N ILE A 88 7.44 2.10 2.89
CA ILE A 88 8.81 2.02 3.38
C ILE A 88 9.77 2.34 2.25
N LEU A 89 10.54 3.41 2.42
CA LEU A 89 11.47 3.91 1.41
C LEU A 89 12.92 3.59 1.75
N ASN A 90 13.67 3.25 0.72
CA ASN A 90 15.12 3.08 0.75
C ASN A 90 15.81 4.44 0.60
N ARG A 91 16.22 5.03 1.73
CA ARG A 91 16.79 6.38 1.80
C ARG A 91 17.97 6.62 0.85
N PRO A 92 18.99 5.74 0.74
CA PRO A 92 20.10 5.93 -0.18
C PRO A 92 19.68 6.14 -1.63
N ASN A 93 18.62 5.46 -2.09
CA ASN A 93 18.19 5.55 -3.48
C ASN A 93 17.38 6.81 -3.82
N LEU A 94 16.89 7.54 -2.82
CA LEU A 94 16.08 8.75 -3.05
C LEU A 94 16.84 9.87 -3.78
N ILE A 95 18.17 9.83 -3.81
CA ILE A 95 18.97 10.75 -4.61
C ILE A 95 18.69 10.60 -6.11
N ASN A 96 18.25 9.42 -6.54
CA ASN A 96 17.94 9.09 -7.92
C ASN A 96 16.49 9.41 -8.30
N GLU A 97 15.66 9.81 -7.33
CA GLU A 97 14.25 10.14 -7.57
C GLU A 97 14.08 11.62 -7.93
N PRO A 98 13.71 11.92 -9.18
CA PRO A 98 13.64 13.30 -9.64
C PRO A 98 12.53 14.11 -8.95
N LEU A 99 11.46 13.45 -8.52
CA LEU A 99 10.28 14.09 -7.94
C LEU A 99 10.30 14.10 -6.39
N TRP A 100 11.25 13.40 -5.76
CA TRP A 100 11.26 13.25 -4.31
C TRP A 100 11.33 14.57 -3.55
N LYS A 101 12.31 15.42 -3.88
CA LYS A 101 12.59 16.63 -3.10
C LYS A 101 11.49 17.69 -3.16
N LYS A 102 10.75 17.75 -4.25
CA LYS A 102 9.73 18.79 -4.47
C LYS A 102 8.31 18.28 -4.21
N GLU A 103 8.06 17.01 -4.54
CA GLU A 103 6.71 16.49 -4.67
C GLU A 103 6.48 15.23 -3.80
N SER A 104 7.47 14.86 -2.96
CA SER A 104 7.40 13.66 -2.11
C SER A 104 6.93 12.42 -2.89
N THR A 105 7.41 12.27 -4.12
CA THR A 105 6.98 11.22 -5.04
C THR A 105 8.16 10.32 -5.44
N VAL A 106 7.93 9.02 -5.48
CA VAL A 106 8.89 8.00 -5.95
C VAL A 106 8.32 7.26 -7.14
N SER A 107 9.19 6.82 -8.04
CA SER A 107 8.81 6.14 -9.28
C SER A 107 9.66 4.90 -9.58
N GLN A 108 10.76 4.70 -8.85
CA GLN A 108 11.71 3.61 -9.09
C GLN A 108 11.55 2.53 -8.01
N ALA A 109 11.47 1.27 -8.43
CA ALA A 109 11.40 0.12 -7.52
C ALA A 109 12.50 0.13 -6.45
N ALA A 110 13.73 0.49 -6.83
CA ALA A 110 14.88 0.54 -5.93
C ALA A 110 14.72 1.54 -4.75
N SER A 111 13.82 2.51 -4.88
CA SER A 111 13.48 3.47 -3.82
C SER A 111 12.45 2.94 -2.83
N ILE A 112 11.76 1.83 -3.17
CA ILE A 112 10.61 1.31 -2.42
C ILE A 112 10.99 -0.06 -1.85
N ALA A 113 11.05 -0.16 -0.53
CA ALA A 113 11.37 -1.43 0.14
C ALA A 113 10.10 -2.26 0.40
N LEU A 114 8.99 -1.62 0.75
CA LEU A 114 7.71 -2.27 1.02
C LEU A 114 6.56 -1.29 0.82
N VAL A 115 5.45 -1.78 0.27
CA VAL A 115 4.16 -1.10 0.21
C VAL A 115 3.13 -1.91 0.98
N VAL A 116 2.28 -1.24 1.78
CA VAL A 116 1.13 -1.86 2.45
C VAL A 116 -0.12 -1.05 2.16
N GLU A 117 -1.19 -1.74 1.76
CA GLU A 117 -2.54 -1.19 1.66
C GLU A 117 -3.46 -1.92 2.64
N VAL A 118 -4.19 -1.17 3.43
CA VAL A 118 -5.21 -1.68 4.34
C VAL A 118 -6.57 -1.53 3.66
N VAL A 119 -7.22 -2.65 3.39
CA VAL A 119 -8.40 -2.69 2.52
C VAL A 119 -9.58 -1.93 3.12
N SER A 120 -10.18 -1.10 2.29
CA SER A 120 -11.44 -0.40 2.55
C SER A 120 -12.51 -0.80 1.53
N THR A 121 -13.56 0.01 1.39
CA THR A 121 -14.69 -0.28 0.48
C THR A 121 -14.30 -0.36 -0.99
N ASN A 122 -13.21 0.27 -1.39
CA ASN A 122 -12.65 0.26 -2.75
C ASN A 122 -11.62 -0.86 -3.00
N TRP A 123 -11.74 -1.99 -2.31
CA TRP A 123 -10.83 -3.14 -2.36
C TRP A 123 -10.35 -3.56 -3.76
N ARG A 124 -11.13 -3.24 -4.82
CA ARG A 124 -10.74 -3.58 -6.21
C ARG A 124 -9.49 -2.85 -6.65
N ASP A 125 -9.30 -1.62 -6.16
CA ASP A 125 -8.14 -0.83 -6.51
C ASP A 125 -6.87 -1.50 -5.96
N ASP A 126 -6.90 -1.96 -4.73
CA ASP A 126 -5.75 -2.61 -4.07
C ASP A 126 -5.42 -3.98 -4.70
N TYR A 127 -6.45 -4.84 -4.90
CA TYR A 127 -6.27 -6.19 -5.42
C TYR A 127 -6.04 -6.29 -6.92
N LEU A 128 -6.38 -5.26 -7.69
CA LEU A 128 -6.31 -5.30 -9.16
C LEU A 128 -5.40 -4.23 -9.72
N LYS A 129 -5.80 -2.96 -9.62
CA LYS A 129 -5.10 -1.88 -10.30
C LYS A 129 -3.74 -1.61 -9.68
N LYS A 130 -3.69 -1.36 -8.36
CA LYS A 130 -2.43 -1.10 -7.66
C LYS A 130 -1.50 -2.31 -7.72
N ALA A 131 -2.02 -3.53 -7.52
CA ALA A 131 -1.21 -4.74 -7.61
C ALA A 131 -0.51 -4.88 -8.98
N ALA A 132 -1.24 -4.67 -10.08
CA ALA A 132 -0.68 -4.74 -11.43
C ALA A 132 0.34 -3.61 -11.70
N ASP A 133 0.05 -2.40 -11.25
CA ASP A 133 0.95 -1.26 -11.43
C ASP A 133 2.23 -1.43 -10.58
N TYR A 134 2.13 -1.90 -9.34
CA TYR A 134 3.28 -2.16 -8.46
C TYR A 134 4.16 -3.30 -9.00
N GLU A 135 3.55 -4.35 -9.55
CA GLU A 135 4.29 -5.41 -10.26
C GLU A 135 5.04 -4.85 -11.46
N THR A 136 4.38 -4.02 -12.27
CA THR A 136 4.98 -3.38 -13.46
C THR A 136 6.13 -2.42 -13.10
N VAL A 137 6.02 -1.69 -11.99
CA VAL A 137 7.11 -0.85 -11.43
C VAL A 137 8.28 -1.73 -10.99
N GLY A 138 8.02 -2.96 -10.59
CA GLY A 138 9.01 -3.89 -10.07
C GLY A 138 9.18 -3.80 -8.54
N ILE A 139 8.15 -3.38 -7.82
CA ILE A 139 8.16 -3.30 -6.34
C ILE A 139 8.32 -4.72 -5.78
N LEU A 140 9.36 -4.94 -4.98
CA LEU A 140 9.73 -6.29 -4.54
C LEU A 140 8.74 -6.91 -3.57
N GLU A 141 8.07 -6.08 -2.76
CA GLU A 141 7.15 -6.58 -1.74
C GLU A 141 5.95 -5.65 -1.57
N TYR A 142 4.75 -6.23 -1.65
CA TYR A 142 3.48 -5.54 -1.49
C TYR A 142 2.54 -6.34 -0.60
N TRP A 143 1.95 -5.70 0.43
CA TRP A 143 1.00 -6.32 1.35
C TRP A 143 -0.40 -5.76 1.16
N ILE A 144 -1.39 -6.63 1.16
CA ILE A 144 -2.81 -6.27 1.24
C ILE A 144 -3.36 -6.82 2.55
N ILE A 145 -3.84 -5.94 3.42
CA ILE A 145 -4.39 -6.27 4.73
C ILE A 145 -5.91 -6.13 4.68
N ASP A 146 -6.61 -7.20 4.40
CA ASP A 146 -8.07 -7.24 4.37
C ASP A 146 -8.64 -7.78 5.69
N TYR A 147 -8.57 -6.96 6.72
CA TYR A 147 -8.99 -7.32 8.08
C TYR A 147 -10.52 -7.48 8.22
N ALA A 148 -11.30 -6.77 7.41
CA ALA A 148 -12.76 -6.78 7.45
C ALA A 148 -13.40 -7.72 6.43
N ALA A 149 -12.60 -8.54 5.73
CA ALA A 149 -13.06 -9.50 4.70
C ALA A 149 -13.92 -8.85 3.59
N LEU A 150 -13.53 -7.67 3.12
CA LEU A 150 -14.25 -6.89 2.10
C LEU A 150 -13.98 -7.38 0.68
N GLY A 151 -12.80 -7.93 0.43
CA GLY A 151 -12.32 -8.37 -0.87
C GLY A 151 -13.22 -9.36 -1.59
N GLY A 152 -12.93 -9.57 -2.86
CA GLY A 152 -13.65 -10.57 -3.65
C GLY A 152 -13.33 -12.00 -3.22
N ARG A 153 -14.30 -12.93 -3.27
CA ARG A 153 -14.12 -14.34 -2.88
C ARG A 153 -12.90 -15.02 -3.49
N ARG A 154 -12.54 -14.65 -4.71
CA ARG A 154 -11.35 -15.20 -5.38
C ARG A 154 -10.03 -14.84 -4.68
N PHE A 155 -10.02 -13.75 -3.90
CA PHE A 155 -8.85 -13.29 -3.16
C PHE A 155 -8.84 -13.78 -1.72
N ILE A 156 -10.02 -13.77 -1.06
CA ILE A 156 -10.11 -14.00 0.39
C ILE A 156 -10.91 -15.26 0.77
N GLY A 157 -11.23 -16.10 -0.21
CA GLY A 157 -11.90 -17.39 0.02
C GLY A 157 -13.42 -17.34 0.02
N ASN A 158 -14.02 -18.53 0.19
CA ASN A 158 -15.45 -18.74 0.31
C ASN A 158 -15.72 -19.82 1.40
N PRO A 159 -16.26 -19.47 2.58
CA PRO A 159 -16.70 -18.14 2.97
C PRO A 159 -15.57 -17.12 2.99
N LYS A 160 -15.91 -15.83 2.87
CA LYS A 160 -14.94 -14.75 3.02
C LYS A 160 -14.37 -14.72 4.43
N GLN A 161 -13.07 -14.48 4.55
CA GLN A 161 -12.37 -14.40 5.82
C GLN A 161 -11.39 -13.20 5.82
N PRO A 162 -11.08 -12.61 6.99
CA PRO A 162 -9.96 -11.70 7.11
C PRO A 162 -8.71 -12.35 6.51
N THR A 163 -8.02 -11.63 5.62
CA THR A 163 -6.91 -12.19 4.86
C THR A 163 -5.79 -11.16 4.70
N ILE A 164 -4.57 -11.57 5.01
CA ILE A 164 -3.35 -10.84 4.66
C ILE A 164 -2.76 -11.52 3.45
N SER A 165 -2.50 -10.76 2.40
CA SER A 165 -1.85 -11.25 1.18
C SER A 165 -0.51 -10.58 1.01
N ILE A 166 0.57 -11.35 1.04
CA ILE A 166 1.95 -10.89 0.81
C ILE A 166 2.31 -11.24 -0.63
N TYR A 167 2.54 -10.22 -1.42
CA TYR A 167 3.00 -10.30 -2.79
C TYR A 167 4.51 -10.11 -2.81
N SER A 168 5.24 -11.10 -3.30
CA SER A 168 6.69 -11.06 -3.46
C SER A 168 7.05 -11.18 -4.93
N LEU A 169 7.81 -10.23 -5.45
CA LEU A 169 8.22 -10.23 -6.85
C LEU A 169 9.33 -11.25 -7.09
N VAL A 170 9.04 -12.27 -7.90
CA VAL A 170 9.98 -13.33 -8.28
C VAL A 170 9.97 -13.45 -9.79
N GLU A 171 11.14 -13.31 -10.43
CA GLU A 171 11.28 -13.41 -11.89
C GLU A 171 10.34 -12.48 -12.68
N GLY A 172 9.96 -11.33 -12.09
CA GLY A 172 9.11 -10.32 -12.73
C GLY A 172 7.60 -10.50 -12.50
N GLU A 173 7.18 -11.52 -11.76
CA GLU A 173 5.78 -11.78 -11.43
C GLU A 173 5.56 -11.88 -9.93
N TYR A 174 4.40 -11.45 -9.42
CA TYR A 174 4.05 -11.57 -8.02
C TYR A 174 3.65 -13.00 -7.65
N GLN A 175 4.40 -13.61 -6.74
CA GLN A 175 4.00 -14.78 -6.00
C GLN A 175 3.27 -14.35 -4.72
N ILE A 176 2.13 -14.99 -4.43
CA ILE A 176 1.24 -14.56 -3.34
C ILE A 176 1.23 -15.62 -2.25
N ARG A 177 1.55 -15.20 -1.01
CA ARG A 177 1.32 -15.98 0.19
C ARG A 177 0.19 -15.35 1.00
N GLN A 178 -0.75 -16.16 1.46
CA GLN A 178 -1.91 -15.71 2.21
C GLN A 178 -1.93 -16.25 3.63
N PHE A 179 -2.36 -15.39 4.58
CA PHE A 179 -2.62 -15.72 5.97
C PHE A 179 -4.07 -15.34 6.26
N ARG A 180 -4.87 -16.32 6.69
CA ARG A 180 -6.31 -16.15 6.91
C ARG A 180 -6.65 -16.20 8.38
N GLY A 181 -7.63 -15.40 8.80
CA GLY A 181 -8.15 -15.45 10.16
C GLY A 181 -8.71 -16.83 10.49
N GLY A 182 -8.37 -17.36 11.67
CA GLY A 182 -8.80 -18.68 12.14
C GLY A 182 -7.89 -19.85 11.79
N ASP A 183 -7.22 -19.83 10.63
CA ASP A 183 -6.37 -20.95 10.19
C ASP A 183 -4.89 -20.78 10.54
N THR A 184 -4.47 -19.55 10.85
CA THR A 184 -3.04 -19.16 10.96
C THR A 184 -2.70 -18.51 12.29
N SER A 185 -3.43 -18.84 13.37
CA SER A 185 -3.09 -18.35 14.70
C SER A 185 -1.65 -18.74 15.06
N GLY A 186 -0.81 -17.71 15.32
CA GLY A 186 0.60 -17.90 15.63
C GLY A 186 1.54 -18.05 14.41
N GLU A 187 1.04 -18.13 13.18
CA GLU A 187 1.92 -18.12 12.00
C GLU A 187 2.50 -16.72 11.78
N ARG A 188 3.83 -16.67 11.63
CA ARG A 188 4.53 -15.40 11.39
C ARG A 188 4.38 -14.97 9.95
N ILE A 189 4.19 -13.66 9.76
CA ILE A 189 4.30 -13.03 8.45
C ILE A 189 5.71 -13.27 7.90
N GLN A 190 5.78 -13.77 6.68
CA GLN A 190 7.04 -13.99 5.99
C GLN A 190 7.28 -12.85 5.01
N SER A 191 8.11 -11.90 5.43
CA SER A 191 8.51 -10.75 4.63
C SER A 191 9.89 -10.98 4.02
N PRO A 192 10.04 -10.93 2.69
CA PRO A 192 11.36 -10.92 2.05
C PRO A 192 12.23 -9.74 2.48
N THR A 193 11.62 -8.57 2.68
CA THR A 193 12.33 -7.35 3.10
C THR A 193 12.76 -7.40 4.57
N PHE A 194 11.94 -8.04 5.43
CA PHE A 194 12.16 -8.15 6.88
C PHE A 194 12.09 -9.62 7.33
N PRO A 195 13.07 -10.47 6.97
CA PRO A 195 12.99 -11.92 7.20
C PRO A 195 12.97 -12.32 8.67
N GLU A 196 13.41 -11.43 9.57
CA GLU A 196 13.39 -11.65 11.02
C GLU A 196 12.19 -10.99 11.72
N LEU A 197 11.28 -10.39 10.97
CA LEU A 197 10.09 -9.73 11.52
C LEU A 197 9.28 -10.72 12.37
N ASN A 198 9.14 -10.40 13.66
CA ASN A 198 8.39 -11.24 14.58
C ASN A 198 6.94 -10.77 14.73
N LEU A 199 6.20 -10.81 13.64
CA LEU A 199 4.82 -10.35 13.54
C LEU A 199 3.93 -11.49 13.03
N THR A 200 2.80 -11.73 13.68
CA THR A 200 1.82 -12.74 13.26
C THR A 200 0.61 -12.10 12.59
N ALA A 201 -0.08 -12.85 11.74
CA ALA A 201 -1.33 -12.41 11.13
C ALA A 201 -2.40 -12.08 12.19
N GLU A 202 -2.46 -12.87 13.26
CA GLU A 202 -3.39 -12.64 14.36
C GLU A 202 -3.15 -11.29 15.04
N GLN A 203 -1.90 -10.91 15.31
CA GLN A 203 -1.57 -9.62 15.92
C GLN A 203 -2.05 -8.45 15.05
N ILE A 204 -1.94 -8.57 13.71
CA ILE A 204 -2.41 -7.55 12.78
C ILE A 204 -3.95 -7.46 12.81
N PHE A 205 -4.66 -8.61 12.78
CA PHE A 205 -6.12 -8.60 12.84
C PHE A 205 -6.64 -8.06 14.18
N GLN A 206 -5.95 -8.36 15.28
CA GLN A 206 -6.31 -7.88 16.62
C GLN A 206 -6.07 -6.38 16.79
N ALA A 207 -5.14 -5.78 16.05
CA ALA A 207 -4.84 -4.36 16.14
C ALA A 207 -6.03 -3.49 15.71
N GLY A 208 -6.92 -3.96 14.83
CA GLY A 208 -8.14 -3.26 14.43
C GLY A 208 -9.39 -3.65 15.24
N ASP A 209 -9.27 -4.44 16.31
CA ASP A 209 -10.40 -4.91 17.12
C ASP A 209 -10.37 -4.27 18.51
N LEU A 210 -11.02 -3.11 18.66
CA LEU A 210 -11.17 -2.39 19.92
C LEU A 210 -12.11 -3.06 20.94
N SER A 211 -12.74 -4.19 20.59
CA SER A 211 -13.70 -4.86 21.49
C SER A 211 -13.05 -5.72 22.58
N ARG A 212 -11.72 -5.62 22.75
CA ARG A 212 -10.96 -6.38 23.75
C ARG A 212 -10.38 -5.51 24.84
#